data_d0c4b00c3c535cfd77634cdb55fd2682
#
_entry.id   d0c4b00c3c535cfd77634cdb55fd2682
#
_cell.length_a   1.000
_cell.length_b   1.000
_cell.length_c   1.000
_cell.angle_alpha   90.00
_cell.angle_beta   90.00
_cell.angle_gamma   90.00
#
_symmetry.space_group_name_H-M   'P 1'
#
loop_
_entity.id
_entity.type
_entity.pdbx_description
1 polymer ?
#
loop_
_entity_poly.entity_id
_entity_poly.type
_entity_poly.pdbx_seq_one_letter_code
_entity_poly.pdbx_strand_id
1 'polypeptide(L)'
;HGMYTGERRVLAAIVIALAALSHGVVLIFVFIGIGLMMLMWKDRRRIKWGLSVIGVAALLSSFWVLPFITGHAYMTDMKYEPRPSGATDSFWKMFFPLPAFWNITIMLLAIIGLVACVFRRQLVGIWLGAFGLVLAVFVFISRDSLPIIGLLWNPRVLPFFYLVRYMLMMIGIYEIVVAVARFVALDKNMTWRPSAL
;
A
#
# COMPACT_ATOMS: atom_id res chain seq x y z
N HIS A 1 -9.23 -8.19 -9.81
CA HIS A 1 -10.08 -8.90 -10.78
C HIS A 1 -9.84 -8.35 -12.19
N GLY A 2 -10.07 -7.07 -12.47
CA GLY A 2 -9.96 -6.49 -13.82
C GLY A 2 -8.60 -6.70 -14.49
N MET A 3 -7.52 -6.68 -13.73
CA MET A 3 -6.16 -6.93 -14.24
C MET A 3 -5.97 -8.38 -14.69
N TYR A 4 -6.68 -9.35 -14.09
CA TYR A 4 -6.64 -10.75 -14.50
C TYR A 4 -7.54 -11.02 -15.72
N THR A 5 -8.74 -10.47 -15.74
CA THR A 5 -9.73 -10.69 -16.81
C THR A 5 -9.55 -9.76 -18.01
N GLY A 6 -8.87 -8.62 -17.82
CA GLY A 6 -8.75 -7.56 -18.81
C GLY A 6 -10.02 -6.69 -18.94
N GLU A 7 -10.99 -6.91 -18.06
CA GLU A 7 -12.31 -6.25 -18.05
C GLU A 7 -12.33 -5.02 -17.11
N ARG A 8 -13.47 -4.34 -17.08
CA ARG A 8 -13.78 -3.25 -16.12
C ARG A 8 -12.76 -2.11 -16.12
N ARG A 9 -12.11 -1.81 -17.24
CA ARG A 9 -11.10 -0.75 -17.35
C ARG A 9 -11.67 0.61 -16.99
N VAL A 10 -12.85 0.94 -17.52
CA VAL A 10 -13.52 2.22 -17.28
C VAL A 10 -13.87 2.36 -15.80
N LEU A 11 -14.45 1.34 -15.19
CA LEU A 11 -14.78 1.36 -13.77
C LEU A 11 -13.52 1.55 -12.90
N ALA A 12 -12.44 0.83 -13.20
CA ALA A 12 -11.17 0.98 -12.49
C ALA A 12 -10.61 2.40 -12.65
N ALA A 13 -10.66 2.97 -13.85
CA ALA A 13 -10.21 4.33 -14.11
C ALA A 13 -11.05 5.38 -13.37
N ILE A 14 -12.38 5.21 -13.33
CA ILE A 14 -13.26 6.10 -12.56
C ILE A 14 -12.94 6.05 -11.06
N VAL A 15 -12.79 4.85 -10.49
CA VAL A 15 -12.45 4.69 -9.07
C VAL A 15 -11.10 5.35 -8.74
N ILE A 16 -10.09 5.20 -9.62
CA ILE A 16 -8.79 5.84 -9.44
C ILE A 16 -8.91 7.36 -9.57
N ALA A 17 -9.67 7.86 -10.55
CA ALA A 17 -9.89 9.30 -10.71
C ALA A 17 -10.60 9.89 -9.49
N LEU A 18 -11.63 9.25 -8.97
CA LEU A 18 -12.31 9.67 -7.75
C LEU A 18 -11.36 9.67 -6.53
N ALA A 19 -10.51 8.65 -6.40
CA ALA A 19 -9.49 8.60 -5.37
C ALA A 19 -8.48 9.76 -5.51
N ALA A 20 -8.06 10.08 -6.74
CA ALA A 20 -7.19 11.22 -7.02
C ALA A 20 -7.83 12.55 -6.67
N LEU A 21 -9.11 12.72 -6.98
CA LEU A 21 -9.88 13.93 -6.67
C LEU A 21 -10.15 14.09 -5.18
N SER A 22 -10.28 12.97 -4.45
CA SER A 22 -10.46 13.02 -2.99
C SER A 22 -9.20 13.50 -2.28
N HIS A 23 -8.03 13.11 -2.75
CA HIS A 23 -6.74 13.54 -2.17
C HIS A 23 -5.58 13.27 -3.12
N GLY A 24 -4.87 14.32 -3.56
CA GLY A 24 -3.79 14.21 -4.56
C GLY A 24 -2.64 13.26 -4.17
N VAL A 25 -2.35 13.12 -2.88
CA VAL A 25 -1.32 12.18 -2.40
C VAL A 25 -1.71 10.74 -2.67
N VAL A 26 -3.01 10.40 -2.65
CA VAL A 26 -3.51 9.04 -2.95
C VAL A 26 -3.11 8.60 -4.35
N LEU A 27 -3.07 9.52 -5.31
CA LEU A 27 -2.69 9.23 -6.69
C LEU A 27 -1.27 8.64 -6.80
N ILE A 28 -0.34 9.13 -5.99
CA ILE A 28 1.06 8.65 -5.97
C ILE A 28 1.09 7.18 -5.54
N PHE A 29 0.33 6.83 -4.50
CA PHE A 29 0.26 5.44 -4.02
C PHE A 29 -0.38 4.51 -5.03
N VAL A 30 -1.43 4.98 -5.71
CA VAL A 30 -2.06 4.21 -6.79
C VAL A 30 -1.06 3.95 -7.91
N PHE A 31 -0.28 4.95 -8.31
CA PHE A 31 0.75 4.77 -9.36
C PHE A 31 1.86 3.82 -8.92
N ILE A 32 2.37 3.95 -7.70
CA ILE A 32 3.37 3.02 -7.16
C ILE A 32 2.78 1.60 -7.11
N GLY A 33 1.57 1.44 -6.60
CA GLY A 33 0.90 0.16 -6.49
C GLY A 33 0.67 -0.52 -7.85
N ILE A 34 0.16 0.21 -8.84
CA ILE A 34 -0.04 -0.31 -10.20
C ILE A 34 1.31 -0.59 -10.87
N GLY A 35 2.30 0.27 -10.70
CA GLY A 35 3.65 0.07 -11.23
C GLY A 35 4.28 -1.23 -10.71
N LEU A 36 4.20 -1.47 -9.40
CA LEU A 36 4.65 -2.72 -8.79
C LEU A 36 3.88 -3.94 -9.31
N MET A 37 2.56 -3.81 -9.48
CA MET A 37 1.77 -4.87 -10.09
C MET A 37 2.24 -5.18 -11.51
N MET A 38 2.48 -4.18 -12.34
CA MET A 38 2.98 -4.38 -13.71
C MET A 38 4.36 -5.05 -13.72
N LEU A 39 5.23 -4.69 -12.80
CA LEU A 39 6.57 -5.28 -12.66
C LEU A 39 6.51 -6.76 -12.23
N MET A 40 5.60 -7.10 -11.31
CA MET A 40 5.46 -8.46 -10.80
C MET A 40 4.79 -9.40 -11.79
N TRP A 41 3.81 -8.92 -12.52
CA TRP A 41 3.02 -9.75 -13.44
C TRP A 41 3.43 -9.61 -14.91
N LYS A 42 4.54 -9.21 -15.28
CA LYS A 42 5.23 -9.08 -16.60
C LYS A 42 4.47 -9.57 -17.87
N ASP A 43 3.15 -9.52 -17.86
CA ASP A 43 2.30 -9.93 -18.96
C ASP A 43 1.87 -8.69 -19.76
N ARG A 44 2.10 -8.69 -21.08
CA ARG A 44 1.76 -7.59 -21.98
C ARG A 44 0.29 -7.18 -21.91
N ARG A 45 -0.63 -8.13 -21.71
CA ARG A 45 -2.06 -7.85 -21.59
C ARG A 45 -2.35 -7.03 -20.33
N ARG A 46 -1.74 -7.40 -19.21
CA ARG A 46 -1.91 -6.72 -17.91
C ARG A 46 -1.25 -5.35 -17.90
N ILE A 47 -0.07 -5.23 -18.50
CA ILE A 47 0.59 -3.93 -18.67
C ILE A 47 -0.28 -2.99 -19.51
N LYS A 48 -0.79 -3.44 -20.66
CA LYS A 48 -1.73 -2.65 -21.48
C LYS A 48 -2.99 -2.26 -20.73
N TRP A 49 -3.53 -3.17 -19.92
CA TRP A 49 -4.68 -2.88 -19.06
C TRP A 49 -4.33 -1.78 -18.05
N GLY A 50 -3.23 -1.93 -17.31
CA GLY A 50 -2.77 -0.94 -16.32
C GLY A 50 -2.53 0.44 -16.94
N LEU A 51 -1.78 0.50 -18.04
CA LEU A 51 -1.51 1.76 -18.74
C LEU A 51 -2.78 2.43 -19.25
N SER A 52 -3.74 1.65 -19.79
CA SER A 52 -5.03 2.21 -20.24
C SER A 52 -5.86 2.77 -19.08
N VAL A 53 -5.86 2.10 -17.93
CA VAL A 53 -6.57 2.54 -16.73
C VAL A 53 -5.93 3.82 -16.17
N ILE A 54 -4.60 3.87 -16.07
CA ILE A 54 -3.87 5.06 -15.63
C ILE A 54 -4.13 6.23 -16.57
N GLY A 55 -4.03 6.00 -17.88
CA GLY A 55 -4.24 7.06 -18.89
C GLY A 55 -5.64 7.67 -18.82
N VAL A 56 -6.67 6.82 -18.73
CA VAL A 56 -8.06 7.31 -18.60
C VAL A 56 -8.28 8.00 -17.25
N ALA A 57 -7.73 7.47 -16.14
CA ALA A 57 -7.84 8.11 -14.84
C ALA A 57 -7.14 9.48 -14.82
N ALA A 58 -5.96 9.58 -15.43
CA ALA A 58 -5.23 10.84 -15.59
C ALA A 58 -6.02 11.87 -16.40
N LEU A 59 -6.65 11.47 -17.49
CA LEU A 59 -7.52 12.34 -18.29
C LEU A 59 -8.73 12.81 -17.48
N LEU A 60 -9.41 11.91 -16.75
CA LEU A 60 -10.57 12.26 -15.92
C LEU A 60 -10.22 13.21 -14.76
N SER A 61 -9.00 13.13 -14.23
CA SER A 61 -8.55 14.01 -13.14
C SER A 61 -7.75 15.22 -13.61
N SER A 62 -7.48 15.36 -14.90
CA SER A 62 -6.58 16.38 -15.46
C SER A 62 -7.01 17.81 -15.14
N PHE A 63 -8.31 18.09 -15.11
CA PHE A 63 -8.84 19.42 -14.80
C PHE A 63 -8.42 19.93 -13.41
N TRP A 64 -8.10 19.03 -12.50
CA TRP A 64 -7.61 19.34 -11.17
C TRP A 64 -6.08 19.16 -11.06
N VAL A 65 -5.55 18.07 -11.64
CA VAL A 65 -4.11 17.73 -11.54
C VAL A 65 -3.24 18.71 -12.31
N LEU A 66 -3.66 19.14 -13.51
CA LEU A 66 -2.88 20.09 -14.32
C LEU A 66 -2.71 21.45 -13.65
N PRO A 67 -3.78 22.13 -13.19
CA PRO A 67 -3.62 23.38 -12.44
C PRO A 67 -2.78 23.23 -11.18
N PHE A 68 -2.88 22.10 -10.49
CA PHE A 68 -2.06 21.80 -9.33
C PHE A 68 -0.57 21.72 -9.68
N ILE A 69 -0.21 21.02 -10.76
CA ILE A 69 1.20 20.87 -11.19
C ILE A 69 1.73 22.21 -11.71
N THR A 70 0.97 22.93 -12.53
CA THR A 70 1.42 24.19 -13.13
C THR A 70 1.43 25.35 -12.13
N GLY A 71 0.52 25.32 -11.16
CA GLY A 71 0.39 26.35 -10.12
C GLY A 71 1.16 26.10 -8.83
N HIS A 72 1.97 25.03 -8.76
CA HIS A 72 2.66 24.64 -7.52
C HIS A 72 3.56 25.75 -6.93
N ALA A 73 4.11 26.62 -7.77
CA ALA A 73 4.94 27.74 -7.33
C ALA A 73 4.18 28.78 -6.48
N TYR A 74 2.85 28.82 -6.62
CA TYR A 74 1.95 29.71 -5.84
C TYR A 74 1.36 29.02 -4.61
N MET A 75 1.71 27.75 -4.35
CA MET A 75 1.19 27.03 -3.21
C MET A 75 2.05 27.26 -1.96
N THR A 76 1.39 27.38 -0.83
CA THR A 76 2.09 27.49 0.45
C THR A 76 2.83 26.20 0.76
N ASP A 77 4.12 26.33 1.09
CA ASP A 77 4.94 25.21 1.50
C ASP A 77 4.52 24.74 2.91
N MET A 78 4.27 23.44 3.08
CA MET A 78 3.83 22.88 4.37
C MET A 78 4.97 22.66 5.38
N LYS A 79 6.11 23.30 5.20
CA LYS A 79 7.27 23.25 6.11
C LYS A 79 7.01 23.84 7.49
N TYR A 80 5.97 24.60 7.67
CA TYR A 80 5.63 25.24 8.95
C TYR A 80 4.96 24.28 9.95
N GLU A 81 4.53 23.10 9.53
CA GLU A 81 4.14 22.09 10.51
C GLU A 81 5.35 21.73 11.37
N PRO A 82 5.28 21.91 12.70
CA PRO A 82 6.41 21.66 13.55
C PRO A 82 6.87 20.23 13.35
N ARG A 83 8.08 20.08 12.83
CA ARG A 83 8.76 18.78 12.91
C ARG A 83 8.77 18.45 14.40
N PRO A 84 8.37 17.23 14.82
CA PRO A 84 8.57 16.85 16.20
C PRO A 84 10.01 17.18 16.54
N SER A 85 10.20 18.23 17.30
CA SER A 85 11.52 18.74 17.68
C SER A 85 12.16 17.71 18.56
N GLY A 86 13.18 17.11 18.09
CA GLY A 86 14.01 16.20 18.87
C GLY A 86 14.18 14.85 18.20
N ALA A 87 15.43 14.58 17.95
CA ALA A 87 16.08 13.29 17.84
C ALA A 87 15.40 12.15 17.05
N THR A 88 16.21 11.24 16.64
CA THR A 88 15.90 9.90 16.10
C THR A 88 14.66 9.22 16.68
N ASP A 89 14.35 9.44 17.94
CA ASP A 89 13.17 8.89 18.63
C ASP A 89 11.83 9.33 18.04
N SER A 90 11.71 10.56 17.56
CA SER A 90 10.45 11.05 17.00
C SER A 90 10.15 10.45 15.63
N PHE A 91 11.20 10.18 14.84
CA PHE A 91 11.07 9.53 13.54
C PHE A 91 10.58 8.08 13.67
N TRP A 92 11.19 7.30 14.57
CA TRP A 92 10.75 5.94 14.84
C TRP A 92 9.36 5.86 15.45
N LYS A 93 8.97 6.85 16.29
CA LYS A 93 7.61 6.98 16.81
C LYS A 93 6.59 7.22 15.71
N MET A 94 6.96 7.87 14.60
CA MET A 94 6.08 7.99 13.44
C MET A 94 5.85 6.64 12.74
N PHE A 95 6.89 5.81 12.58
CA PHE A 95 6.74 4.46 12.03
C PHE A 95 5.98 3.51 12.95
N PHE A 96 6.15 3.69 14.26
CA PHE A 96 5.62 2.83 15.31
C PHE A 96 4.87 3.66 16.35
N PRO A 97 3.68 4.22 16.01
CA PRO A 97 2.98 5.18 16.85
C PRO A 97 2.31 4.56 18.09
N LEU A 98 2.21 3.25 18.16
CA LEU A 98 1.57 2.53 19.25
C LEU A 98 2.58 2.19 20.36
N PRO A 99 2.12 1.80 21.57
CA PRO A 99 2.99 1.20 22.57
C PRO A 99 3.77 0.00 22.03
N ALA A 100 4.98 -0.24 22.52
CA ALA A 100 5.91 -1.24 21.99
C ALA A 100 5.28 -2.63 21.83
N PHE A 101 4.50 -3.07 22.81
CA PHE A 101 3.80 -4.35 22.75
C PHE A 101 2.93 -4.49 21.49
N TRP A 102 2.09 -3.51 21.21
CA TRP A 102 1.20 -3.54 20.05
C TRP A 102 1.95 -3.44 18.73
N ASN A 103 2.97 -2.59 18.67
CA ASN A 103 3.80 -2.47 17.46
C ASN A 103 4.50 -3.80 17.14
N ILE A 104 5.09 -4.45 18.14
CA ILE A 104 5.76 -5.74 17.97
C ILE A 104 4.75 -6.81 17.55
N THR A 105 3.61 -6.91 18.21
CA THR A 105 2.57 -7.87 17.89
C THR A 105 2.07 -7.72 16.45
N ILE A 106 1.75 -6.50 16.03
CA ILE A 106 1.30 -6.19 14.67
C ILE A 106 2.39 -6.54 13.65
N MET A 107 3.64 -6.21 13.93
CA MET A 107 4.75 -6.52 13.02
C MET A 107 4.98 -8.02 12.90
N LEU A 108 4.97 -8.76 14.01
CA LEU A 108 5.11 -10.23 13.97
C LEU A 108 3.99 -10.88 13.16
N LEU A 109 2.75 -10.47 13.40
CA LEU A 109 1.60 -10.99 12.63
C LEU A 109 1.68 -10.62 11.15
N ALA A 110 2.12 -9.40 10.82
CA ALA A 110 2.32 -8.99 9.44
C ALA A 110 3.44 -9.78 8.74
N ILE A 111 4.53 -10.07 9.45
CA ILE A 111 5.62 -10.92 8.95
C ILE A 111 5.11 -12.35 8.72
N ILE A 112 4.36 -12.92 9.65
CA ILE A 112 3.74 -14.26 9.47
C ILE A 112 2.86 -14.26 8.22
N GLY A 113 2.02 -13.24 8.05
CA GLY A 113 1.18 -13.11 6.86
C GLY A 113 1.98 -13.01 5.56
N LEU A 114 3.02 -12.20 5.53
CA LEU A 114 3.89 -12.07 4.36
C LEU A 114 4.62 -13.39 4.06
N VAL A 115 5.20 -14.02 5.07
CA VAL A 115 5.91 -15.30 4.93
C VAL A 115 4.96 -16.37 4.40
N ALA A 116 3.74 -16.47 4.92
CA ALA A 116 2.74 -17.40 4.42
C ALA A 116 2.39 -17.14 2.95
N CYS A 117 2.23 -15.86 2.56
CA CYS A 117 2.00 -15.48 1.17
C CYS A 117 3.16 -15.87 0.24
N VAL A 118 4.40 -15.70 0.69
CA VAL A 118 5.59 -16.09 -0.08
C VAL A 118 5.63 -17.61 -0.28
N PHE A 119 5.44 -18.40 0.78
CA PHE A 119 5.42 -19.85 0.68
C PHE A 119 4.30 -20.39 -0.21
N ARG A 120 3.13 -19.76 -0.15
CA ARG A 120 1.98 -20.13 -1.00
C ARG A 120 1.99 -19.47 -2.38
N ARG A 121 3.01 -18.67 -2.69
CA ARG A 121 3.12 -17.90 -3.92
C ARG A 121 1.89 -17.02 -4.21
N GLN A 122 1.29 -16.47 -3.16
CA GLN A 122 0.15 -15.57 -3.28
C GLN A 122 0.63 -14.18 -3.66
N LEU A 123 0.51 -13.84 -4.94
CA LEU A 123 1.05 -12.62 -5.52
C LEU A 123 0.51 -11.34 -4.87
N VAL A 124 -0.74 -11.33 -4.39
CA VAL A 124 -1.33 -10.16 -3.73
C VAL A 124 -0.62 -9.85 -2.41
N GLY A 125 -0.35 -10.87 -1.59
CA GLY A 125 0.37 -10.66 -0.32
C GLY A 125 1.83 -10.27 -0.54
N ILE A 126 2.49 -10.87 -1.54
CA ILE A 126 3.86 -10.49 -1.93
C ILE A 126 3.87 -9.04 -2.43
N TRP A 127 2.89 -8.64 -3.24
CA TRP A 127 2.72 -7.27 -3.69
C TRP A 127 2.51 -6.29 -2.53
N LEU A 128 1.67 -6.63 -1.55
CA LEU A 128 1.50 -5.82 -0.34
C LEU A 128 2.84 -5.65 0.40
N GLY A 129 3.60 -6.74 0.57
CA GLY A 129 4.93 -6.69 1.21
C GLY A 129 5.90 -5.78 0.45
N ALA A 130 5.99 -5.93 -0.88
CA ALA A 130 6.81 -5.09 -1.73
C ALA A 130 6.37 -3.63 -1.69
N PHE A 131 5.07 -3.37 -1.70
CA PHE A 131 4.51 -2.02 -1.59
C PHE A 131 4.85 -1.38 -0.23
N GLY A 132 4.66 -2.10 0.87
CA GLY A 132 5.04 -1.63 2.20
C GLY A 132 6.53 -1.32 2.32
N LEU A 133 7.39 -2.16 1.72
CA LEU A 133 8.84 -1.93 1.68
C LEU A 133 9.18 -0.65 0.89
N VAL A 134 8.59 -0.47 -0.30
CA VAL A 134 8.81 0.74 -1.12
C VAL A 134 8.39 1.99 -0.36
N LEU A 135 7.23 1.96 0.33
CA LEU A 135 6.77 3.08 1.15
C LEU A 135 7.74 3.37 2.31
N ALA A 136 8.20 2.34 3.02
CA ALA A 136 9.14 2.50 4.12
C ALA A 136 10.48 3.09 3.65
N VAL A 137 11.03 2.55 2.55
CA VAL A 137 12.27 3.05 1.94
C VAL A 137 12.10 4.49 1.45
N PHE A 138 10.96 4.80 0.81
CA PHE A 138 10.66 6.16 0.37
C PHE A 138 10.65 7.15 1.52
N VAL A 139 9.95 6.84 2.62
CA VAL A 139 9.92 7.71 3.82
C VAL A 139 11.30 7.88 4.41
N PHE A 140 12.09 6.80 4.47
CA PHE A 140 13.43 6.82 5.02
C PHE A 140 14.40 7.68 4.19
N ILE A 141 14.42 7.49 2.87
CA ILE A 141 15.30 8.24 1.97
C ILE A 141 14.86 9.70 1.84
N SER A 142 13.56 9.95 1.78
CA SER A 142 13.02 11.31 1.61
C SER A 142 13.05 12.16 2.87
N ARG A 143 13.44 11.58 4.01
CA ARG A 143 13.52 12.26 5.30
C ARG A 143 14.33 13.57 5.24
N ASP A 144 15.51 13.49 4.64
CA ASP A 144 16.48 14.61 4.65
C ASP A 144 16.83 15.10 3.25
N SER A 145 16.48 14.36 2.19
CA SER A 145 17.06 14.53 0.85
C SER A 145 16.10 15.07 -0.20
N LEU A 146 14.77 14.91 -0.03
CA LEU A 146 13.82 15.39 -1.00
C LEU A 146 13.25 16.76 -0.62
N PRO A 147 13.24 17.73 -1.57
CA PRO A 147 12.54 18.97 -1.36
C PRO A 147 11.06 18.69 -1.11
N ILE A 148 10.49 19.35 -0.15
CA ILE A 148 9.07 19.31 0.10
C ILE A 148 8.39 20.03 -1.06
N ILE A 149 7.78 19.28 -1.95
CA ILE A 149 6.99 19.80 -3.05
C ILE A 149 5.56 19.87 -2.56
N GLY A 150 5.15 21.03 -2.01
CA GLY A 150 3.78 21.30 -1.61
C GLY A 150 3.19 20.23 -0.68
N LEU A 151 2.28 19.40 -1.21
CA LEU A 151 1.57 18.35 -0.46
C LEU A 151 2.39 17.08 -0.16
N LEU A 152 3.57 16.95 -0.72
CA LEU A 152 4.42 15.74 -0.58
C LEU A 152 5.30 15.82 0.65
N TRP A 153 4.69 15.90 1.80
CA TRP A 153 5.40 15.79 3.06
C TRP A 153 5.46 14.33 3.53
N ASN A 154 6.67 13.86 3.94
CA ASN A 154 6.94 12.47 4.30
C ASN A 154 5.91 11.78 5.19
N PRO A 155 5.44 12.38 6.29
CA PRO A 155 4.49 11.73 7.18
C PRO A 155 3.16 11.38 6.53
N ARG A 156 2.78 12.03 5.42
CA ARG A 156 1.55 11.70 4.69
C ARG A 156 1.58 10.34 3.98
N VAL A 157 2.77 9.78 3.84
CA VAL A 157 2.98 8.44 3.28
C VAL A 157 2.69 7.36 4.31
N LEU A 158 2.91 7.64 5.59
CA LEU A 158 2.80 6.67 6.68
C LEU A 158 1.43 6.01 6.84
N PRO A 159 0.27 6.70 6.66
CA PRO A 159 -1.04 6.04 6.72
C PRO A 159 -1.17 4.85 5.78
N PHE A 160 -0.58 4.93 4.58
CA PHE A 160 -0.59 3.83 3.62
C PHE A 160 0.33 2.69 4.04
N PHE A 161 1.48 3.00 4.63
CA PHE A 161 2.35 2.01 5.24
C PHE A 161 1.64 1.26 6.38
N TYR A 162 0.89 1.97 7.23
CA TYR A 162 0.09 1.36 8.29
C TYR A 162 -1.01 0.48 7.70
N LEU A 163 -1.72 0.96 6.68
CA LEU A 163 -2.76 0.19 6.00
C LEU A 163 -2.20 -1.15 5.49
N VAL A 164 -1.09 -1.12 4.77
CA VAL A 164 -0.43 -2.33 4.26
C VAL A 164 -0.03 -3.27 5.39
N ARG A 165 0.55 -2.73 6.46
CA ARG A 165 0.94 -3.49 7.65
C ARG A 165 -0.26 -4.18 8.31
N TYR A 166 -1.39 -3.49 8.44
CA TYR A 166 -2.61 -4.07 8.98
C TYR A 166 -3.22 -5.12 8.05
N MET A 167 -3.19 -4.92 6.75
CA MET A 167 -3.65 -5.93 5.79
C MET A 167 -2.82 -7.22 5.88
N LEU A 168 -1.50 -7.11 5.95
CA LEU A 168 -0.61 -8.25 6.16
C LEU A 168 -0.84 -8.92 7.52
N MET A 169 -1.07 -8.14 8.59
CA MET A 169 -1.43 -8.66 9.90
C MET A 169 -2.71 -9.49 9.85
N MET A 170 -3.76 -9.02 9.16
CA MET A 170 -5.00 -9.77 9.01
C MET A 170 -4.80 -11.09 8.28
N ILE A 171 -3.94 -11.12 7.27
CA ILE A 171 -3.54 -12.37 6.61
C ILE A 171 -2.82 -13.29 7.61
N GLY A 172 -1.92 -12.74 8.43
CA GLY A 172 -1.21 -13.52 9.46
C GLY A 172 -2.15 -14.12 10.51
N ILE A 173 -3.12 -13.35 10.99
CA ILE A 173 -4.16 -13.84 11.90
C ILE A 173 -4.94 -14.98 11.26
N TYR A 174 -5.39 -14.80 10.01
CA TYR A 174 -6.10 -15.84 9.26
C TYR A 174 -5.27 -17.13 9.17
N GLU A 175 -3.99 -17.04 8.85
CA GLU A 175 -3.11 -18.20 8.75
C GLU A 175 -2.94 -18.93 10.07
N ILE A 176 -2.81 -18.21 11.17
CA ILE A 176 -2.75 -18.80 12.52
C ILE A 176 -4.07 -19.52 12.85
N VAL A 177 -5.22 -18.87 12.61
CA VAL A 177 -6.53 -19.48 12.86
C VAL A 177 -6.69 -20.77 12.04
N VAL A 178 -6.32 -20.75 10.75
CA VAL A 178 -6.37 -21.93 9.90
C VAL A 178 -5.43 -23.04 10.40
N ALA A 179 -4.22 -22.69 10.84
CA ALA A 179 -3.27 -23.65 11.39
C ALA A 179 -3.80 -24.31 12.67
N VAL A 180 -4.35 -23.50 13.60
CA VAL A 180 -4.96 -24.01 14.84
C VAL A 180 -6.18 -24.90 14.53
N ALA A 181 -7.06 -24.46 13.62
CA ALA A 181 -8.23 -25.24 13.23
C ALA A 181 -7.85 -26.60 12.63
N ARG A 182 -6.79 -26.64 11.81
CA ARG A 182 -6.26 -27.90 11.26
C ARG A 182 -5.70 -28.80 12.33
N PHE A 183 -4.94 -28.24 13.28
CA PHE A 183 -4.38 -29.00 14.39
C PHE A 183 -5.48 -29.66 15.23
N VAL A 184 -6.52 -28.89 15.60
CA VAL A 184 -7.68 -29.39 16.34
C VAL A 184 -8.48 -30.44 15.54
N ALA A 185 -8.62 -30.23 14.20
CA ALA A 185 -9.31 -31.18 13.34
C ALA A 185 -8.57 -32.52 13.21
N LEU A 186 -7.24 -32.47 13.15
CA LEU A 186 -6.40 -33.68 13.13
C LEU A 186 -6.52 -34.46 14.42
N ASP A 187 -6.55 -33.78 15.57
CA ASP A 187 -6.73 -34.41 16.89
C ASP A 187 -8.11 -35.12 17.02
N LYS A 188 -9.13 -34.58 16.34
CA LYS A 188 -10.51 -35.14 16.38
C LYS A 188 -10.86 -36.05 15.19
N ASN A 189 -9.91 -36.48 14.37
CA ASN A 189 -10.15 -37.25 13.14
C ASN A 189 -11.21 -36.61 12.20
N MET A 190 -11.39 -35.29 12.27
CA MET A 190 -12.30 -34.55 11.42
C MET A 190 -11.64 -34.20 10.09
N THR A 191 -12.26 -34.59 8.98
CA THR A 191 -11.80 -34.22 7.61
C THR A 191 -12.25 -32.79 7.27
N TRP A 192 -11.59 -31.82 7.85
CA TRP A 192 -11.86 -30.43 7.53
C TRP A 192 -11.01 -30.01 6.29
N ARG A 193 -11.68 -29.69 5.18
CA ARG A 193 -11.03 -29.09 4.01
C ARG A 193 -11.40 -27.62 3.96
N PRO A 194 -10.44 -26.68 4.09
CA PRO A 194 -10.73 -25.29 3.81
C PRO A 194 -11.06 -25.16 2.31
N SER A 195 -12.20 -24.54 2.00
CA SER A 195 -12.48 -24.13 0.62
C SER A 195 -11.35 -23.22 0.14
N ALA A 196 -10.78 -23.56 -1.01
CA ALA A 196 -9.79 -22.70 -1.66
C ALA A 196 -10.48 -21.36 -2.01
N LEU A 197 -10.10 -20.29 -1.35
CA LEU A 197 -10.40 -18.92 -1.71
C LEU A 197 -9.47 -18.45 -2.80
#